data_07d21f42bbc82d1a7862046f6ac98fa7
#
_entry.id   07d21f42bbc82d1a7862046f6ac98fa7
#
_cell.length_a   1.000
_cell.length_b   1.000
_cell.length_c   1.000
_cell.angle_alpha   90.00
_cell.angle_beta   90.00
_cell.angle_gamma   90.00
#
_symmetry.space_group_name_H-M   'P 1'
#
loop_
_entity.id
_entity.type
_entity.pdbx_description
1 polymer ?
#
loop_
_entity_poly.entity_id
_entity_poly.type
_entity_poly.pdbx_seq_one_letter_code
_entity_poly.pdbx_strand_id
1 'polypeptide(L)'
;SSDLPIKLLAAYLAGLPGGRVASLSGGLTHNAIPAQAEAVVFCPAEPDLSHLRAALADYRAADPGLTAACAPAEGPERAWTPAFQAHALAFLMGLYHGVYAMEPAFPGTVGASANLGRAGTEEDVYQVCAFLRSARPEWEAELAGRHKALGAAHGFTLSVTGYPGWPGDRANPLAAVLGRVWREQTGRTLELSTVHVGLEPSVFRAKAPGLVMASAGPDILDAHSVDERAPLDGLPDYALLLAGAMEAL
;
A
#
# COMPACT_ATOMS: atom_id res chain seq x y z
N SER A 1 11.41 0.87 2.20
CA SER A 1 10.50 -0.06 1.51
C SER A 1 11.05 -1.46 1.63
N SER A 2 10.57 -2.21 2.56
CA SER A 2 10.93 -3.62 2.71
C SER A 2 10.20 -4.43 1.65
N ASP A 3 10.93 -5.24 0.88
CA ASP A 3 10.29 -6.30 0.13
C ASP A 3 9.58 -7.22 1.12
N LEU A 4 8.38 -7.55 0.74
CA LEU A 4 7.41 -8.16 1.62
C LEU A 4 7.81 -9.57 1.98
N PRO A 5 7.59 -10.02 3.21
CA PRO A 5 7.78 -11.41 3.60
C PRO A 5 7.18 -12.41 2.61
N ILE A 6 6.00 -12.10 2.04
CA ILE A 6 5.34 -12.95 1.04
C ILE A 6 6.19 -13.15 -0.21
N LYS A 7 6.78 -12.07 -0.76
CA LYS A 7 7.61 -12.13 -1.99
C LYS A 7 8.94 -12.84 -1.73
N LEU A 8 9.58 -12.55 -0.61
CA LEU A 8 10.83 -13.21 -0.21
C LEU A 8 10.63 -14.70 0.00
N LEU A 9 9.53 -15.07 0.67
CA LEU A 9 9.17 -16.47 0.86
C LEU A 9 8.83 -17.15 -0.48
N ALA A 10 8.07 -16.49 -1.37
CA ALA A 10 7.76 -17.02 -2.69
C ALA A 10 9.01 -17.24 -3.54
N ALA A 11 9.96 -16.30 -3.52
CA ALA A 11 11.24 -16.44 -4.21
C ALA A 11 12.09 -17.62 -3.65
N TYR A 12 12.15 -17.74 -2.34
CA TYR A 12 12.81 -18.87 -1.70
C TYR A 12 12.19 -20.21 -2.10
N LEU A 13 10.86 -20.31 -2.05
CA LEU A 13 10.11 -21.53 -2.39
C LEU A 13 10.25 -21.90 -3.87
N ALA A 14 10.37 -20.94 -4.76
CA ALA A 14 10.60 -21.18 -6.19
C ALA A 14 11.96 -21.85 -6.46
N GLY A 15 12.95 -21.60 -5.60
CA GLY A 15 14.28 -22.20 -5.68
C GLY A 15 14.48 -23.43 -4.78
N LEU A 16 13.47 -23.88 -4.01
CA LEU A 16 13.62 -24.95 -3.04
C LEU A 16 13.64 -26.33 -3.72
N PRO A 17 14.78 -27.07 -3.72
CA PRO A 17 14.90 -28.33 -4.41
C PRO A 17 13.94 -29.40 -3.86
N GLY A 18 13.10 -29.96 -4.74
CA GLY A 18 12.13 -31.00 -4.38
C GLY A 18 11.00 -30.52 -3.45
N GLY A 19 10.96 -29.24 -3.13
CA GLY A 19 9.92 -28.66 -2.28
C GLY A 19 8.56 -28.59 -2.99
N ARG A 20 7.53 -29.07 -2.31
CA ARG A 20 6.14 -29.01 -2.76
C ARG A 20 5.34 -28.19 -1.77
N VAL A 21 4.86 -27.02 -2.21
CA VAL A 21 4.06 -26.12 -1.37
C VAL A 21 2.69 -26.74 -1.12
N ALA A 22 2.27 -26.77 0.12
CA ALA A 22 0.92 -27.16 0.54
C ALA A 22 0.07 -25.92 0.85
N SER A 23 0.68 -24.92 1.48
CA SER A 23 0.05 -23.62 1.70
C SER A 23 1.11 -22.51 1.69
N LEU A 24 0.70 -21.30 1.32
CA LEU A 24 1.47 -20.08 1.48
C LEU A 24 0.49 -18.96 1.86
N SER A 25 0.76 -18.29 2.96
CA SER A 25 -0.06 -17.19 3.44
C SER A 25 0.80 -16.05 4.02
N GLY A 26 0.25 -14.87 4.07
CA GLY A 26 0.88 -13.72 4.70
C GLY A 26 0.01 -12.49 4.65
N GLY A 27 0.26 -11.56 5.57
CA GLY A 27 -0.49 -10.33 5.72
C GLY A 27 -1.87 -10.53 6.37
N LEU A 28 -2.34 -9.50 7.05
CA LEU A 28 -3.64 -9.49 7.73
C LEU A 28 -4.68 -8.67 6.97
N THR A 29 -4.26 -7.53 6.42
CA THR A 29 -5.15 -6.58 5.75
C THR A 29 -4.59 -6.18 4.39
N HIS A 30 -5.48 -5.76 3.49
CA HIS A 30 -5.10 -5.38 2.13
C HIS A 30 -4.27 -4.08 2.08
N ASN A 31 -4.45 -3.17 3.04
CA ASN A 31 -3.87 -1.83 3.07
C ASN A 31 -2.65 -1.68 3.99
N ALA A 32 -2.18 -2.74 4.60
CA ALA A 32 -0.98 -2.76 5.43
C ALA A 32 0.16 -3.55 4.75
N ILE A 33 1.39 -3.21 5.07
CA ILE A 33 2.55 -4.01 4.69
C ILE A 33 2.54 -5.27 5.57
N PRO A 34 2.62 -6.48 4.99
CA PRO A 34 2.67 -7.72 5.75
C PRO A 34 3.85 -7.75 6.73
N ALA A 35 3.57 -8.04 7.99
CA ALA A 35 4.60 -8.23 9.01
C ALA A 35 5.20 -9.64 8.97
N GLN A 36 4.47 -10.60 8.42
CA GLN A 36 4.89 -12.01 8.37
C GLN A 36 4.32 -12.73 7.15
N ALA A 37 4.99 -13.81 6.78
CA ALA A 37 4.48 -14.81 5.84
C ALA A 37 4.91 -16.20 6.29
N GLU A 38 4.10 -17.20 5.98
CA GLU A 38 4.35 -18.60 6.31
C GLU A 38 3.99 -19.50 5.14
N ALA A 39 4.65 -20.63 5.06
CA ALA A 39 4.31 -21.68 4.11
C ALA A 39 4.48 -23.07 4.75
N VAL A 40 3.58 -23.96 4.41
CA VAL A 40 3.76 -25.40 4.68
C VAL A 40 4.25 -26.07 3.40
N VAL A 41 5.32 -26.84 3.54
CA VAL A 41 5.99 -27.48 2.40
C VAL A 41 6.30 -28.95 2.70
N PHE A 42 6.11 -29.79 1.70
CA PHE A 42 6.64 -31.14 1.72
C PHE A 42 8.06 -31.10 1.13
N CYS A 43 9.04 -31.53 1.89
CA CYS A 43 10.44 -31.57 1.49
C CYS A 43 11.05 -32.93 1.74
N PRO A 44 11.96 -33.42 0.87
CA PRO A 44 12.67 -34.67 1.10
C PRO A 44 13.68 -34.60 2.25
N ALA A 45 14.11 -33.38 2.62
CA ALA A 45 15.02 -33.08 3.71
C ALA A 45 14.64 -31.72 4.34
N GLU A 46 15.20 -31.42 5.51
CA GLU A 46 15.03 -30.11 6.15
C GLU A 46 15.49 -29.00 5.21
N PRO A 47 14.65 -27.95 4.99
CA PRO A 47 14.99 -26.86 4.11
C PRO A 47 16.18 -26.04 4.61
N ASP A 48 17.16 -25.80 3.74
CA ASP A 48 18.26 -24.86 4.03
C ASP A 48 17.80 -23.41 3.88
N LEU A 49 17.69 -22.72 5.00
CA LEU A 49 17.28 -21.30 5.04
C LEU A 49 18.42 -20.31 4.81
N SER A 50 19.65 -20.74 4.49
CA SER A 50 20.82 -19.86 4.37
C SER A 50 20.59 -18.75 3.35
N HIS A 51 20.06 -19.07 2.17
CA HIS A 51 19.74 -18.10 1.13
C HIS A 51 18.62 -17.12 1.54
N LEU A 52 17.58 -17.61 2.20
CA LEU A 52 16.51 -16.74 2.71
C LEU A 52 17.05 -15.78 3.78
N ARG A 53 17.83 -16.30 4.72
CA ARG A 53 18.47 -15.48 5.77
C ARG A 53 19.47 -14.47 5.21
N ALA A 54 20.18 -14.80 4.15
CA ALA A 54 21.05 -13.87 3.45
C ALA A 54 20.23 -12.74 2.79
N ALA A 55 19.14 -13.07 2.10
CA ALA A 55 18.24 -12.08 1.52
C ALA A 55 17.62 -11.15 2.58
N LEU A 56 17.29 -11.67 3.77
CA LEU A 56 16.79 -10.85 4.87
C LEU A 56 17.84 -9.87 5.43
N ALA A 57 19.13 -10.17 5.26
CA ALA A 57 20.20 -9.30 5.77
C ALA A 57 20.18 -7.91 5.11
N ASP A 58 19.78 -7.82 3.85
CA ASP A 58 19.69 -6.56 3.11
C ASP A 58 18.63 -5.60 3.70
N TYR A 59 17.67 -6.14 4.44
CA TYR A 59 16.55 -5.37 5.05
C TYR A 59 16.73 -5.09 6.54
N ARG A 60 17.75 -5.66 7.19
CA ARG A 60 17.97 -5.52 8.64
C ARG A 60 18.20 -4.08 9.10
N ALA A 61 18.69 -3.22 8.22
CA ALA A 61 18.88 -1.80 8.55
C ALA A 61 17.52 -1.08 8.76
N ALA A 62 16.49 -1.51 8.01
CA ALA A 62 15.13 -0.95 8.11
C ALA A 62 14.28 -1.71 9.15
N ASP A 63 14.49 -3.01 9.28
CA ASP A 63 13.77 -3.88 10.24
C ASP A 63 14.73 -4.90 10.87
N PRO A 64 15.31 -4.57 12.04
CA PRO A 64 16.22 -5.47 12.76
C PRO A 64 15.57 -6.77 13.26
N GLY A 65 14.23 -6.79 13.35
CA GLY A 65 13.46 -7.92 13.84
C GLY A 65 13.22 -9.03 12.80
N LEU A 66 13.61 -8.83 11.53
CA LEU A 66 13.39 -9.82 10.48
C LEU A 66 14.13 -11.13 10.75
N THR A 67 13.37 -12.22 10.77
CA THR A 67 13.89 -13.59 11.01
C THR A 67 13.25 -14.58 10.05
N ALA A 68 13.93 -15.70 9.82
CA ALA A 68 13.37 -16.87 9.14
C ALA A 68 13.66 -18.12 9.96
N ALA A 69 12.64 -18.94 10.18
CA ALA A 69 12.70 -20.20 10.88
C ALA A 69 11.92 -21.28 10.12
N CYS A 70 12.29 -22.53 10.34
CA CYS A 70 11.58 -23.69 9.85
C CYS A 70 11.43 -24.67 11.01
N ALA A 71 10.28 -25.34 11.07
CA ALA A 71 10.01 -26.41 12.04
C ALA A 71 9.06 -27.44 11.40
N PRO A 72 9.05 -28.70 11.86
CA PRO A 72 8.00 -29.63 11.51
C PRO A 72 6.63 -29.04 11.87
N ALA A 73 5.67 -29.17 10.96
CA ALA A 73 4.33 -28.64 11.14
C ALA A 73 3.28 -29.65 10.66
N GLU A 74 2.13 -29.63 11.30
CA GLU A 74 0.92 -30.20 10.73
C GLU A 74 0.34 -29.23 9.70
N GLY A 75 -0.21 -29.74 8.61
CA GLY A 75 -0.71 -28.90 7.55
C GLY A 75 -1.63 -29.63 6.59
N PRO A 76 -1.97 -29.02 5.45
CA PRO A 76 -2.78 -29.67 4.43
C PRO A 76 -2.19 -31.00 3.98
N GLU A 77 -3.05 -32.01 3.81
CA GLU A 77 -2.63 -33.35 3.37
C GLU A 77 -2.10 -33.37 1.92
N ARG A 78 -2.34 -32.31 1.16
CA ARG A 78 -2.02 -32.23 -0.27
C ARG A 78 -1.18 -31.01 -0.58
N ALA A 79 -0.13 -31.24 -1.36
CA ALA A 79 0.62 -30.15 -1.97
C ALA A 79 -0.13 -29.60 -3.19
N TRP A 80 0.18 -28.36 -3.53
CA TRP A 80 -0.21 -27.77 -4.80
C TRP A 80 0.29 -28.62 -5.97
N THR A 81 -0.43 -28.58 -7.08
CA THR A 81 0.10 -29.19 -8.32
C THR A 81 1.36 -28.45 -8.75
N PRO A 82 2.32 -29.10 -9.42
CA PRO A 82 3.54 -28.44 -9.87
C PRO A 82 3.27 -27.21 -10.76
N ALA A 83 2.26 -27.33 -11.63
CA ALA A 83 1.86 -26.22 -12.50
C ALA A 83 1.31 -25.03 -11.71
N PHE A 84 0.39 -25.29 -10.77
CA PHE A 84 -0.17 -24.21 -9.93
C PHE A 84 0.92 -23.57 -9.06
N GLN A 85 1.79 -24.38 -8.43
CA GLN A 85 2.92 -23.86 -7.66
C GLN A 85 3.79 -22.92 -8.48
N ALA A 86 4.21 -23.33 -9.67
CA ALA A 86 5.04 -22.53 -10.54
C ALA A 86 4.36 -21.19 -10.90
N HIS A 87 3.09 -21.24 -11.28
CA HIS A 87 2.32 -20.04 -11.63
C HIS A 87 2.06 -19.14 -10.43
N ALA A 88 1.68 -19.68 -9.28
CA ALA A 88 1.40 -18.90 -8.07
C ALA A 88 2.66 -18.17 -7.54
N LEU A 89 3.79 -18.88 -7.47
CA LEU A 89 5.05 -18.28 -7.03
C LEU A 89 5.53 -17.21 -8.02
N ALA A 90 5.48 -17.48 -9.33
CA ALA A 90 5.85 -16.50 -10.35
C ALA A 90 4.92 -15.27 -10.32
N PHE A 91 3.62 -15.45 -10.11
CA PHE A 91 2.66 -14.35 -9.94
C PHE A 91 3.00 -13.48 -8.73
N LEU A 92 3.21 -14.08 -7.56
CA LEU A 92 3.58 -13.35 -6.33
C LEU A 92 4.87 -12.55 -6.51
N MET A 93 5.90 -13.15 -7.10
CA MET A 93 7.18 -12.48 -7.36
C MET A 93 7.03 -11.34 -8.38
N GLY A 94 6.21 -11.53 -9.40
CA GLY A 94 6.00 -10.58 -10.49
C GLY A 94 5.12 -9.38 -10.15
N LEU A 95 4.31 -9.45 -9.08
CA LEU A 95 3.47 -8.32 -8.66
C LEU A 95 4.35 -7.10 -8.36
N TYR A 96 3.97 -5.95 -8.91
CA TYR A 96 4.66 -4.71 -8.58
C TYR A 96 4.43 -4.35 -7.11
N HIS A 97 5.48 -3.95 -6.44
CA HIS A 97 5.44 -3.49 -5.05
C HIS A 97 6.40 -2.32 -4.85
N GLY A 98 6.02 -1.38 -3.98
CA GLY A 98 6.83 -0.20 -3.66
C GLY A 98 6.32 1.08 -4.32
N VAL A 99 7.17 2.10 -4.28
CA VAL A 99 6.89 3.40 -4.89
C VAL A 99 6.99 3.29 -6.40
N TYR A 100 5.90 3.63 -7.09
CA TYR A 100 5.82 3.64 -8.54
C TYR A 100 6.21 4.99 -9.14
N ALA A 101 5.71 6.07 -8.56
CA ALA A 101 5.98 7.42 -9.02
C ALA A 101 6.00 8.41 -7.85
N MET A 102 6.83 9.44 -7.96
CA MET A 102 6.80 10.60 -7.07
C MET A 102 5.89 11.68 -7.65
N GLU A 103 5.24 12.50 -6.81
CA GLU A 103 4.40 13.59 -7.27
C GLU A 103 5.24 14.78 -7.74
N PRO A 104 5.27 15.12 -9.04
CA PRO A 104 6.15 16.17 -9.56
C PRO A 104 5.87 17.56 -8.98
N ALA A 105 4.60 17.86 -8.69
CA ALA A 105 4.20 19.15 -8.14
C ALA A 105 4.58 19.31 -6.66
N PHE A 106 4.86 18.20 -5.94
CA PHE A 106 5.17 18.20 -4.51
C PHE A 106 6.38 17.30 -4.26
N PRO A 107 7.62 17.83 -4.42
CA PRO A 107 8.84 17.06 -4.23
C PRO A 107 8.90 16.38 -2.86
N GLY A 108 9.34 15.13 -2.86
CA GLY A 108 9.40 14.31 -1.65
C GLY A 108 8.11 13.53 -1.33
N THR A 109 7.00 13.81 -2.02
CA THR A 109 5.75 13.07 -1.82
C THR A 109 5.60 11.93 -2.83
N VAL A 110 5.17 10.76 -2.35
CA VAL A 110 4.83 9.63 -3.20
C VAL A 110 3.53 9.93 -3.94
N GLY A 111 3.55 9.79 -5.27
CA GLY A 111 2.38 10.00 -6.13
C GLY A 111 1.63 8.71 -6.44
N ALA A 112 2.35 7.60 -6.57
CA ALA A 112 1.77 6.28 -6.78
C ALA A 112 2.62 5.18 -6.13
N SER A 113 1.96 4.17 -5.60
CA SER A 113 2.58 2.98 -5.01
C SER A 113 1.68 1.75 -5.14
N ALA A 114 2.27 0.58 -4.97
CA ALA A 114 1.55 -0.67 -4.83
C ALA A 114 2.07 -1.44 -3.62
N ASN A 115 1.18 -2.18 -2.97
CA ASN A 115 1.50 -3.03 -1.85
C ASN A 115 0.82 -4.39 -2.01
N LEU A 116 1.58 -5.48 -1.89
CA LEU A 116 1.01 -6.81 -1.73
C LEU A 116 0.60 -6.98 -0.27
N GLY A 117 -0.65 -6.71 0.04
CA GLY A 117 -1.14 -6.64 1.41
C GLY A 117 -1.43 -8.00 2.03
N ARG A 118 -1.91 -8.95 1.23
CA ARG A 118 -2.31 -10.28 1.71
C ARG A 118 -2.26 -11.34 0.63
N ALA A 119 -1.91 -12.55 1.02
CA ALA A 119 -2.06 -13.76 0.22
C ALA A 119 -2.48 -14.92 1.13
N GLY A 120 -3.26 -15.86 0.60
CA GLY A 120 -3.70 -17.04 1.34
C GLY A 120 -4.83 -17.79 0.64
N THR A 121 -5.20 -18.95 1.18
CA THR A 121 -6.33 -19.74 0.68
C THR A 121 -7.57 -19.46 1.52
N GLU A 122 -8.67 -19.13 0.85
CA GLU A 122 -10.00 -19.01 1.44
C GLU A 122 -10.99 -19.82 0.62
N GLU A 123 -11.80 -20.65 1.26
CA GLU A 123 -12.81 -21.48 0.60
C GLU A 123 -12.26 -22.24 -0.62
N ASP A 124 -11.09 -22.87 -0.49
CA ASP A 124 -10.38 -23.59 -1.56
C ASP A 124 -9.86 -22.71 -2.73
N VAL A 125 -9.96 -21.41 -2.64
CA VAL A 125 -9.44 -20.46 -3.63
C VAL A 125 -8.21 -19.75 -3.07
N TYR A 126 -7.09 -19.80 -3.82
CA TYR A 126 -5.92 -19.01 -3.47
C TYR A 126 -6.14 -17.55 -3.88
N GLN A 127 -6.19 -16.68 -2.91
CA GLN A 127 -6.48 -15.26 -3.08
C GLN A 127 -5.23 -14.42 -2.80
N VAL A 128 -5.06 -13.37 -3.60
CA VAL A 128 -3.98 -12.39 -3.44
C VAL A 128 -4.58 -11.00 -3.52
N CYS A 129 -4.36 -10.21 -2.46
CA CYS A 129 -4.80 -8.82 -2.41
C CYS A 129 -3.60 -7.89 -2.56
N ALA A 130 -3.59 -7.11 -3.63
CA ALA A 130 -2.68 -5.99 -3.83
C ALA A 130 -3.45 -4.67 -3.69
N PHE A 131 -2.87 -3.72 -2.98
CA PHE A 131 -3.45 -2.40 -2.77
C PHE A 131 -2.66 -1.36 -3.56
N LEU A 132 -3.33 -0.69 -4.49
CA LEU A 132 -2.76 0.39 -5.30
C LEU A 132 -3.21 1.73 -4.72
N ARG A 133 -2.27 2.65 -4.59
CA ARG A 133 -2.55 4.06 -4.31
C ARG A 133 -1.98 4.89 -5.44
N SER A 134 -2.78 5.79 -5.97
CA SER A 134 -2.33 6.71 -7.00
C SER A 134 -3.03 8.05 -6.87
N ALA A 135 -2.28 9.14 -6.96
CA ALA A 135 -2.84 10.47 -7.07
C ALA A 135 -3.44 10.72 -8.47
N ARG A 136 -2.96 9.99 -9.50
CA ARG A 136 -3.30 10.22 -10.91
C ARG A 136 -3.92 8.99 -11.54
N PRO A 137 -5.03 9.15 -12.29
CA PRO A 137 -5.72 8.04 -12.96
C PRO A 137 -4.83 7.28 -13.96
N GLU A 138 -3.91 7.95 -14.64
CA GLU A 138 -3.01 7.32 -15.60
C GLU A 138 -2.03 6.34 -14.95
N TRP A 139 -1.49 6.65 -13.76
CA TRP A 139 -0.63 5.73 -13.01
C TRP A 139 -1.42 4.56 -12.43
N GLU A 140 -2.65 4.82 -11.98
CA GLU A 140 -3.55 3.77 -11.51
C GLU A 140 -3.86 2.78 -12.64
N ALA A 141 -4.24 3.29 -13.82
CA ALA A 141 -4.55 2.47 -14.97
C ALA A 141 -3.34 1.63 -15.43
N GLU A 142 -2.14 2.21 -15.42
CA GLU A 142 -0.92 1.50 -15.78
C GLU A 142 -0.60 0.38 -14.79
N LEU A 143 -0.60 0.66 -13.48
CA LEU A 143 -0.35 -0.36 -12.45
C LEU A 143 -1.39 -1.48 -12.47
N ALA A 144 -2.66 -1.13 -12.55
CA ALA A 144 -3.74 -2.11 -12.67
C ALA A 144 -3.61 -2.94 -13.95
N GLY A 145 -3.22 -2.31 -15.07
CA GLY A 145 -2.95 -2.98 -16.33
C GLY A 145 -1.81 -3.98 -16.23
N ARG A 146 -0.71 -3.62 -15.58
CA ARG A 146 0.44 -4.53 -15.33
C ARG A 146 0.01 -5.74 -14.50
N HIS A 147 -0.73 -5.52 -13.40
CA HIS A 147 -1.23 -6.62 -12.56
C HIS A 147 -2.22 -7.53 -13.30
N LYS A 148 -3.12 -6.95 -14.13
CA LYS A 148 -4.03 -7.74 -14.97
C LYS A 148 -3.28 -8.60 -15.99
N ALA A 149 -2.30 -8.05 -16.69
CA ALA A 149 -1.48 -8.77 -17.65
C ALA A 149 -0.72 -9.92 -16.97
N LEU A 150 -0.12 -9.66 -15.81
CA LEU A 150 0.56 -10.68 -15.03
C LEU A 150 -0.41 -11.78 -14.57
N GLY A 151 -1.59 -11.41 -14.07
CA GLY A 151 -2.63 -12.36 -13.68
C GLY A 151 -3.03 -13.27 -14.83
N ALA A 152 -3.30 -12.70 -16.00
CA ALA A 152 -3.65 -13.45 -17.20
C ALA A 152 -2.54 -14.43 -17.62
N ALA A 153 -1.26 -14.02 -17.51
CA ALA A 153 -0.12 -14.87 -17.84
C ALA A 153 0.03 -16.08 -16.89
N HIS A 154 -0.46 -15.97 -15.66
CA HIS A 154 -0.33 -17.00 -14.64
C HIS A 154 -1.66 -17.66 -14.23
N GLY A 155 -2.75 -17.42 -14.98
CA GLY A 155 -4.05 -18.06 -14.74
C GLY A 155 -4.83 -17.48 -13.56
N PHE A 156 -4.50 -16.25 -13.10
CA PHE A 156 -5.25 -15.55 -12.09
C PHE A 156 -6.27 -14.60 -12.70
N THR A 157 -7.48 -14.61 -12.15
CA THR A 157 -8.51 -13.62 -12.47
C THR A 157 -8.37 -12.43 -11.52
N LEU A 158 -8.27 -11.20 -12.06
CA LEU A 158 -8.21 -9.99 -11.26
C LEU A 158 -9.52 -9.21 -11.33
N SER A 159 -10.02 -8.84 -10.15
CA SER A 159 -11.01 -7.77 -9.99
C SER A 159 -10.31 -6.53 -9.41
N VAL A 160 -10.74 -5.35 -9.83
CA VAL A 160 -10.26 -4.07 -9.30
C VAL A 160 -11.45 -3.30 -8.75
N THR A 161 -11.35 -2.93 -7.49
CA THR A 161 -12.36 -2.12 -6.79
C THR A 161 -11.66 -0.97 -6.09
N GLY A 162 -12.32 0.18 -5.95
CA GLY A 162 -11.73 1.34 -5.28
C GLY A 162 -12.40 2.63 -5.70
N TYR A 163 -11.72 3.71 -5.42
CA TYR A 163 -12.10 5.07 -5.80
C TYR A 163 -10.89 5.78 -6.40
N PRO A 164 -11.10 6.77 -7.31
CA PRO A 164 -10.01 7.42 -8.03
C PRO A 164 -9.12 8.26 -7.10
N GLY A 165 -7.89 8.52 -7.54
CA GLY A 165 -7.00 9.45 -6.88
C GLY A 165 -7.42 10.91 -7.03
N TRP A 166 -6.85 11.76 -6.17
CA TRP A 166 -7.00 13.21 -6.22
C TRP A 166 -5.61 13.86 -6.35
N PRO A 167 -5.21 14.30 -7.56
CA PRO A 167 -3.92 14.93 -7.77
C PRO A 167 -3.79 16.24 -7.00
N GLY A 168 -2.63 16.46 -6.41
CA GLY A 168 -2.29 17.76 -5.83
C GLY A 168 -2.18 18.84 -6.90
N ASP A 169 -2.69 20.03 -6.60
CA ASP A 169 -2.63 21.20 -7.48
C ASP A 169 -2.11 22.44 -6.70
N ARG A 170 -0.90 22.91 -7.05
CA ARG A 170 -0.32 24.10 -6.44
C ARG A 170 -1.03 25.39 -6.87
N ALA A 171 -1.75 25.35 -7.98
CA ALA A 171 -2.51 26.49 -8.51
C ALA A 171 -3.97 26.50 -8.04
N ASN A 172 -4.32 25.64 -7.07
CA ASN A 172 -5.68 25.53 -6.55
C ASN A 172 -6.16 26.89 -6.00
N PRO A 173 -7.21 27.51 -6.60
CA PRO A 173 -7.68 28.83 -6.19
C PRO A 173 -8.24 28.87 -4.77
N LEU A 174 -8.86 27.79 -4.30
CA LEU A 174 -9.34 27.69 -2.93
C LEU A 174 -8.19 27.62 -1.92
N ALA A 175 -7.12 26.90 -2.25
CA ALA A 175 -5.92 26.89 -1.42
C ALA A 175 -5.25 28.28 -1.36
N ALA A 176 -5.30 29.06 -2.44
CA ALA A 176 -4.83 30.44 -2.45
C ALA A 176 -5.66 31.35 -1.52
N VAL A 177 -7.00 31.20 -1.51
CA VAL A 177 -7.87 31.92 -0.57
C VAL A 177 -7.54 31.54 0.88
N LEU A 178 -7.46 30.25 1.18
CA LEU A 178 -7.10 29.76 2.53
C LEU A 178 -5.74 30.30 2.98
N GLY A 179 -4.74 30.28 2.11
CA GLY A 179 -3.40 30.79 2.41
C GLY A 179 -3.37 32.31 2.67
N ARG A 180 -4.18 33.09 1.95
CA ARG A 180 -4.34 34.55 2.19
C ARG A 180 -5.00 34.81 3.53
N VAL A 181 -6.17 34.20 3.78
CA VAL A 181 -6.91 34.38 5.03
C VAL A 181 -6.06 33.95 6.25
N TRP A 182 -5.38 32.82 6.17
CA TRP A 182 -4.48 32.36 7.23
C TRP A 182 -3.40 33.38 7.56
N ARG A 183 -2.76 33.95 6.54
CA ARG A 183 -1.71 34.95 6.72
C ARG A 183 -2.25 36.24 7.34
N GLU A 184 -3.43 36.67 6.92
CA GLU A 184 -4.09 37.90 7.47
C GLU A 184 -4.46 37.71 8.94
N GLN A 185 -4.92 36.53 9.34
CA GLN A 185 -5.34 36.24 10.72
C GLN A 185 -4.20 35.93 11.66
N THR A 186 -3.16 35.22 11.21
CA THR A 186 -2.12 34.68 12.09
C THR A 186 -0.73 35.24 11.84
N GLY A 187 -0.51 35.94 10.73
CA GLY A 187 0.82 36.35 10.27
C GLY A 187 1.70 35.20 9.77
N ARG A 188 1.21 33.96 9.78
CA ARG A 188 1.95 32.74 9.39
C ARG A 188 1.63 32.34 7.92
N THR A 189 2.53 31.57 7.33
CA THR A 189 2.28 30.96 6.02
C THR A 189 1.55 29.63 6.20
N LEU A 190 0.47 29.42 5.45
CA LEU A 190 -0.20 28.14 5.35
C LEU A 190 0.57 27.26 4.35
N GLU A 191 1.03 26.11 4.77
CA GLU A 191 1.70 25.16 3.89
C GLU A 191 0.69 24.38 3.07
N LEU A 192 0.89 24.33 1.76
CA LEU A 192 0.15 23.50 0.85
C LEU A 192 0.94 22.21 0.63
N SER A 193 0.35 21.08 1.00
CA SER A 193 0.94 19.76 0.83
C SER A 193 -0.02 18.82 0.11
N THR A 194 0.50 17.68 -0.30
CA THR A 194 -0.29 16.53 -0.71
C THR A 194 0.14 15.32 0.10
N VAL A 195 -0.78 14.42 0.36
CA VAL A 195 -0.54 13.23 1.19
C VAL A 195 -0.89 11.96 0.42
N HIS A 196 -0.12 10.91 0.64
CA HIS A 196 -0.33 9.63 -0.05
C HIS A 196 -1.35 8.76 0.69
N VAL A 197 -2.56 9.30 0.87
CA VAL A 197 -3.68 8.65 1.56
C VAL A 197 -4.97 8.80 0.74
N GLY A 198 -6.00 8.01 1.10
CA GLY A 198 -7.34 8.20 0.55
C GLY A 198 -8.05 9.35 1.25
N LEU A 199 -8.65 10.24 0.48
CA LEU A 199 -9.44 11.35 0.99
C LEU A 199 -10.78 11.42 0.23
N GLU A 200 -11.84 11.81 0.93
CA GLU A 200 -13.20 11.94 0.38
C GLU A 200 -13.30 12.85 -0.86
N PRO A 201 -12.54 13.94 -0.99
CA PRO A 201 -12.55 14.76 -2.21
C PRO A 201 -12.27 13.99 -3.49
N SER A 202 -11.54 12.88 -3.44
CA SER A 202 -11.31 12.03 -4.60
C SER A 202 -12.62 11.47 -5.18
N VAL A 203 -13.55 11.08 -4.31
CA VAL A 203 -14.87 10.55 -4.70
C VAL A 203 -15.74 11.67 -5.27
N PHE A 204 -15.73 12.87 -4.66
CA PHE A 204 -16.44 14.03 -5.17
C PHE A 204 -15.95 14.44 -6.55
N ARG A 205 -14.63 14.45 -6.77
CA ARG A 205 -14.04 14.75 -8.07
C ARG A 205 -14.52 13.81 -9.17
N ALA A 206 -14.64 12.52 -8.89
CA ALA A 206 -15.14 11.54 -9.86
C ALA A 206 -16.57 11.85 -10.30
N LYS A 207 -17.41 12.38 -9.39
CA LYS A 207 -18.82 12.72 -9.65
C LYS A 207 -19.02 14.12 -10.17
N ALA A 208 -18.16 15.07 -9.81
CA ALA A 208 -18.21 16.49 -10.17
C ALA A 208 -16.82 16.98 -10.56
N PRO A 209 -16.34 16.69 -11.79
CA PRO A 209 -14.96 16.99 -12.21
C PRO A 209 -14.58 18.48 -12.19
N GLY A 210 -15.58 19.38 -12.28
CA GLY A 210 -15.38 20.83 -12.21
C GLY A 210 -15.35 21.40 -10.78
N LEU A 211 -15.53 20.57 -9.75
CA LEU A 211 -15.55 21.06 -8.38
C LEU A 211 -14.14 21.41 -7.90
N VAL A 212 -13.95 22.64 -7.46
CA VAL A 212 -12.72 23.09 -6.82
C VAL A 212 -12.77 22.71 -5.35
N MET A 213 -11.75 21.97 -4.90
CA MET A 213 -11.71 21.43 -3.55
C MET A 213 -10.34 21.62 -2.92
N ALA A 214 -10.32 21.86 -1.61
CA ALA A 214 -9.14 21.77 -0.77
C ALA A 214 -9.53 21.02 0.51
N SER A 215 -8.61 20.25 1.06
CA SER A 215 -8.77 19.63 2.38
C SER A 215 -7.95 20.44 3.38
N ALA A 216 -8.56 20.82 4.48
CA ALA A 216 -7.90 21.48 5.60
C ALA A 216 -8.46 20.91 6.90
N GLY A 217 -7.64 20.86 7.95
CA GLY A 217 -8.05 20.34 9.25
C GLY A 217 -7.07 20.79 10.34
N PRO A 218 -7.46 20.64 11.61
CA PRO A 218 -6.54 20.78 12.72
C PRO A 218 -5.52 19.64 12.71
N ASP A 219 -4.46 19.80 13.50
CA ASP A 219 -3.49 18.73 13.71
C ASP A 219 -4.15 17.53 14.39
N ILE A 220 -3.87 16.35 13.87
CA ILE A 220 -4.27 15.07 14.46
C ILE A 220 -3.01 14.26 14.70
N LEU A 221 -2.82 13.79 15.91
CA LEU A 221 -1.70 12.95 16.31
C LEU A 221 -2.19 11.51 16.46
N ASP A 222 -1.34 10.55 16.05
CA ASP A 222 -1.60 9.11 16.15
C ASP A 222 -2.95 8.67 15.57
N ALA A 223 -3.35 9.29 14.44
CA ALA A 223 -4.60 9.00 13.75
C ALA A 223 -4.78 7.49 13.50
N HIS A 224 -6.01 7.00 13.66
CA HIS A 224 -6.39 5.60 13.54
C HIS A 224 -5.81 4.66 14.60
N SER A 225 -5.37 5.19 15.72
CA SER A 225 -4.91 4.41 16.87
C SER A 225 -5.76 4.64 18.11
N VAL A 226 -5.54 3.85 19.17
CA VAL A 226 -6.19 4.05 20.49
C VAL A 226 -5.67 5.31 21.19
N ASP A 227 -4.55 5.86 20.74
CA ASP A 227 -3.91 7.06 21.27
C ASP A 227 -4.21 8.30 20.39
N GLU A 228 -5.17 8.21 19.46
CA GLU A 228 -5.55 9.33 18.60
C GLU A 228 -5.99 10.53 19.42
N ARG A 229 -5.40 11.69 19.13
CA ARG A 229 -5.66 12.94 19.84
C ARG A 229 -5.51 14.15 18.93
N ALA A 230 -6.26 15.20 19.22
CA ALA A 230 -6.13 16.51 18.58
C ALA A 230 -5.73 17.57 19.60
N PRO A 231 -4.64 18.33 19.41
CA PRO A 231 -4.34 19.52 20.21
C PRO A 231 -5.47 20.55 20.08
N LEU A 232 -6.01 21.00 21.21
CA LEU A 232 -7.12 21.96 21.21
C LEU A 232 -6.69 23.39 20.84
N ASP A 233 -5.42 23.72 21.00
CA ASP A 233 -4.87 25.07 20.80
C ASP A 233 -5.01 25.54 19.35
N GLY A 234 -5.01 24.64 18.38
CA GLY A 234 -5.17 24.95 16.95
C GLY A 234 -6.63 25.10 16.50
N LEU A 235 -7.61 24.65 17.27
CA LEU A 235 -9.01 24.67 16.87
C LEU A 235 -9.59 26.06 16.65
N PRO A 236 -9.31 27.07 17.50
CA PRO A 236 -9.78 28.43 17.27
C PRO A 236 -9.26 29.04 15.96
N ASP A 237 -7.96 28.88 15.69
CA ASP A 237 -7.34 29.35 14.45
C ASP A 237 -7.96 28.68 13.23
N TYR A 238 -8.24 27.38 13.31
CA TYR A 238 -8.88 26.63 12.23
C TYR A 238 -10.33 27.08 11.99
N ALA A 239 -11.11 27.31 13.05
CA ALA A 239 -12.47 27.82 12.93
C ALA A 239 -12.52 29.22 12.29
N LEU A 240 -11.59 30.12 12.68
CA LEU A 240 -11.44 31.44 12.08
C LEU A 240 -11.00 31.34 10.61
N LEU A 241 -10.10 30.42 10.26
CA LEU A 241 -9.70 30.17 8.88
C LEU A 241 -10.90 29.81 8.01
N LEU A 242 -11.75 28.88 8.47
CA LEU A 242 -12.94 28.48 7.72
C LEU A 242 -13.91 29.63 7.56
N ALA A 243 -14.22 30.37 8.63
CA ALA A 243 -15.11 31.52 8.59
C ALA A 243 -14.60 32.59 7.61
N GLY A 244 -13.35 32.98 7.74
CA GLY A 244 -12.74 34.00 6.84
C GLY A 244 -12.63 33.51 5.39
N ALA A 245 -12.42 32.21 5.14
CA ALA A 245 -12.44 31.68 3.80
C ALA A 245 -13.84 31.74 3.18
N MET A 246 -14.89 31.41 3.95
CA MET A 246 -16.28 31.51 3.48
C MET A 246 -16.70 32.94 3.19
N GLU A 247 -16.22 33.93 3.94
CA GLU A 247 -16.47 35.37 3.68
C GLU A 247 -15.71 35.90 2.45
N ALA A 248 -14.59 35.23 2.08
CA ALA A 248 -13.71 35.63 1.00
C ALA A 248 -14.04 35.01 -0.36
N LEU A 249 -14.97 34.07 -0.42
CA LEU A 249 -15.48 33.41 -1.62
C LEU A 249 -16.70 34.10 -2.15
#